data_dceda7a4bfe01a9231cb3eda01516a2c
#
_entry.id   dceda7a4bfe01a9231cb3eda01516a2c
#
_cell.length_a   1.000
_cell.length_b   1.000
_cell.length_c   1.000
_cell.angle_alpha   90.00
_cell.angle_beta   90.00
_cell.angle_gamma   90.00
#
_symmetry.space_group_name_H-M   'P 1'
#
loop_
_entity.id
_entity.type
_entity.pdbx_description
1 polymer ?
#
loop_
_entity_poly.entity_id
_entity_poly.type
_entity_poly.pdbx_seq_one_letter_code
_entity_poly.pdbx_strand_id
1 'polypeptide(L)'
;MTLAPSSLLDRAGLDRPRVTGLLMRGLENADDGELFLEYRQAEALVFDNGRLKQATYDTAQGFGLRAVRGEAVGYAHASDVSEEAISRAVEAVRAVQGGYSGSYSQAPARTNVRLYGDENPLGAPSFEAKVKLLEEIDAFARAKDPRVRQVSVSFGATWQVVEILRADGETYRDVRPLVRVNVSVVAGEGDRQESGSHGYGGREGYQRFIETGAWKGAVDDAVRQALVNLEAVPAPAGEFDVVLGAGWPGVMLHEAVGHGLEGDFNRKKTSAFAGLMGQRVAAKGVTVVDDGTMSERRGSLTIDDEGTPTNRTVLIEDGILVGYMQDRQNARLMGMKPTGNGRRESYGHVPMPRMTNTYMLAGGRDP
;
A
#
# COMPACT_ATOMS: atom_id res chain seq x y z
N MET A 1 -27.94 2.88 2.30
CA MET A 1 -27.50 3.91 3.26
C MET A 1 -26.41 3.32 4.12
N THR A 2 -25.17 3.38 3.69
CA THR A 2 -24.03 2.91 4.48
C THR A 2 -23.75 3.97 5.54
N LEU A 3 -24.07 3.66 6.78
CA LEU A 3 -23.68 4.48 7.91
C LEU A 3 -22.16 4.68 7.86
N ALA A 4 -21.71 5.94 7.94
CA ALA A 4 -20.30 6.22 8.18
C ALA A 4 -19.85 5.33 9.34
N PRO A 5 -18.78 4.56 9.21
CA PRO A 5 -18.38 3.62 10.25
C PRO A 5 -18.20 4.41 11.55
N SER A 6 -18.84 3.97 12.62
CA SER A 6 -18.60 4.47 13.98
C SER A 6 -17.10 4.42 14.28
N SER A 7 -16.60 5.28 15.16
CA SER A 7 -15.23 5.17 15.71
C SER A 7 -14.93 3.72 16.11
N LEU A 8 -13.71 3.26 15.87
CA LEU A 8 -13.32 1.90 16.29
C LEU A 8 -13.36 1.74 17.80
N LEU A 9 -13.12 2.81 18.57
CA LEU A 9 -13.34 2.82 20.02
C LEU A 9 -14.80 2.64 20.37
N ASP A 10 -15.73 3.38 19.72
CA ASP A 10 -17.17 3.26 19.97
C ASP A 10 -17.66 1.85 19.63
N ARG A 11 -17.14 1.26 18.55
CA ARG A 11 -17.45 -0.11 18.15
C ARG A 11 -17.00 -1.14 19.19
N ALA A 12 -15.89 -0.86 19.86
CA ALA A 12 -15.39 -1.69 20.97
C ALA A 12 -16.06 -1.36 22.32
N GLY A 13 -16.97 -0.40 22.38
CA GLY A 13 -17.61 0.04 23.62
C GLY A 13 -16.67 0.79 24.56
N LEU A 14 -15.60 1.39 24.04
CA LEU A 14 -14.57 2.06 24.82
C LEU A 14 -14.80 3.57 24.90
N ASP A 15 -14.64 4.12 26.09
CA ASP A 15 -14.69 5.56 26.33
C ASP A 15 -13.41 6.25 25.83
N ARG A 16 -13.54 7.10 24.82
CA ARG A 16 -12.40 7.81 24.19
C ARG A 16 -11.56 8.62 25.21
N PRO A 17 -12.13 9.47 26.08
CA PRO A 17 -11.37 10.19 27.11
C PRO A 17 -10.52 9.26 27.98
N ARG A 18 -11.07 8.11 28.35
CA ARG A 18 -10.39 7.13 29.20
C ARG A 18 -9.22 6.45 28.46
N VAL A 19 -9.43 6.03 27.21
CA VAL A 19 -8.36 5.47 26.37
C VAL A 19 -7.27 6.51 26.10
N THR A 20 -7.64 7.76 25.82
CA THR A 20 -6.68 8.84 25.65
C THR A 20 -5.86 9.06 26.94
N GLY A 21 -6.49 9.03 28.10
CA GLY A 21 -5.79 9.11 29.39
C GLY A 21 -4.81 7.96 29.63
N LEU A 22 -5.16 6.74 29.23
CA LEU A 22 -4.26 5.57 29.23
C LEU A 22 -3.07 5.79 28.29
N LEU A 23 -3.32 6.21 27.06
CA LEU A 23 -2.30 6.47 26.06
C LEU A 23 -1.31 7.53 26.56
N MET A 24 -1.79 8.66 27.06
CA MET A 24 -0.94 9.75 27.55
C MET A 24 -0.04 9.31 28.71
N ARG A 25 -0.54 8.47 29.61
CA ARG A 25 0.30 7.87 30.66
C ARG A 25 1.35 6.92 30.08
N GLY A 26 0.98 6.15 29.06
CA GLY A 26 1.89 5.24 28.36
C GLY A 26 3.00 5.95 27.60
N LEU A 27 2.73 7.14 27.13
CA LEU A 27 3.64 7.96 26.32
C LEU A 27 4.30 9.10 27.12
N GLU A 28 4.08 9.16 28.43
CA GLU A 28 4.79 10.09 29.30
C GLU A 28 6.30 9.89 29.15
N ASN A 29 7.05 10.92 28.81
CA ASN A 29 8.47 10.88 28.48
C ASN A 29 8.86 10.19 27.16
N ALA A 30 7.95 9.80 26.30
CA ALA A 30 8.24 9.41 24.92
C ALA A 30 8.44 10.66 24.05
N ASP A 31 9.27 10.55 23.01
CA ASP A 31 9.44 11.62 22.01
C ASP A 31 8.30 11.65 21.02
N ASP A 32 7.69 10.51 20.75
CA ASP A 32 6.55 10.30 19.86
C ASP A 32 5.88 8.97 20.17
N GLY A 33 4.67 8.76 19.66
CA GLY A 33 3.95 7.52 19.79
C GLY A 33 2.50 7.66 19.39
N GLU A 34 1.86 6.50 19.21
CA GLU A 34 0.45 6.45 18.87
C GLU A 34 -0.17 5.11 19.27
N LEU A 35 -1.47 5.15 19.47
CA LEU A 35 -2.35 3.99 19.47
C LEU A 35 -2.98 3.89 18.07
N PHE A 36 -2.60 2.88 17.32
CA PHE A 36 -3.15 2.56 16.01
C PHE A 36 -4.20 1.46 16.15
N LEU A 37 -5.44 1.75 15.79
CA LEU A 37 -6.52 0.78 15.76
C LEU A 37 -6.83 0.42 14.31
N GLU A 38 -7.08 -0.86 14.05
CA GLU A 38 -7.41 -1.37 12.74
C GLU A 38 -8.62 -2.29 12.80
N TYR A 39 -9.52 -2.11 11.82
CA TYR A 39 -10.53 -3.08 11.44
C TYR A 39 -10.45 -3.32 9.93
N ARG A 40 -10.29 -4.57 9.53
CA ARG A 40 -10.14 -4.95 8.13
C ARG A 40 -11.07 -6.09 7.78
N GLN A 41 -11.74 -5.95 6.65
CA GLN A 41 -12.44 -7.03 5.96
C GLN A 41 -11.74 -7.29 4.63
N ALA A 42 -11.63 -8.55 4.24
CA ALA A 42 -11.05 -8.95 2.96
C ALA A 42 -11.88 -10.05 2.32
N GLU A 43 -11.98 -9.99 1.01
CA GLU A 43 -12.62 -11.02 0.18
C GLU A 43 -11.67 -11.42 -0.94
N ALA A 44 -11.60 -12.70 -1.24
CA ALA A 44 -10.92 -13.19 -2.43
C ALA A 44 -11.71 -14.31 -3.09
N LEU A 45 -11.90 -14.19 -4.41
CA LEU A 45 -12.52 -15.18 -5.26
C LEU A 45 -11.51 -15.58 -6.33
N VAL A 46 -11.29 -16.88 -6.52
CA VAL A 46 -10.43 -17.41 -7.57
C VAL A 46 -11.24 -18.41 -8.42
N PHE A 47 -11.40 -18.07 -9.68
CA PHE A 47 -12.02 -18.90 -10.68
C PHE A 47 -10.94 -19.42 -11.63
N ASP A 48 -10.84 -20.71 -11.77
CA ASP A 48 -9.79 -21.33 -12.56
C ASP A 48 -10.36 -22.47 -13.39
N ASN A 49 -10.11 -22.39 -14.68
CA ASN A 49 -10.48 -23.40 -15.67
C ASN A 49 -11.95 -23.83 -15.56
N GLY A 50 -12.86 -22.87 -15.61
CA GLY A 50 -14.31 -23.11 -15.60
C GLY A 50 -14.90 -23.45 -14.23
N ARG A 51 -14.18 -23.25 -13.13
CA ARG A 51 -14.65 -23.56 -11.78
C ARG A 51 -14.20 -22.53 -10.73
N LEU A 52 -15.09 -22.22 -9.80
CA LEU A 52 -14.71 -21.50 -8.59
C LEU A 52 -13.85 -22.41 -7.71
N LYS A 53 -12.60 -22.06 -7.53
CA LYS A 53 -11.61 -22.82 -6.74
C LYS A 53 -11.52 -22.34 -5.30
N GLN A 54 -11.69 -21.04 -5.11
CA GLN A 54 -11.57 -20.42 -3.79
C GLN A 54 -12.56 -19.28 -3.65
N ALA A 55 -13.18 -19.22 -2.50
CA ALA A 55 -13.94 -18.08 -2.02
C ALA A 55 -13.61 -17.91 -0.53
N THR A 56 -12.96 -16.82 -0.18
CA THR A 56 -12.60 -16.50 1.21
C THR A 56 -13.16 -15.16 1.60
N TYR A 57 -13.54 -15.07 2.86
CA TYR A 57 -13.94 -13.83 3.52
C TYR A 57 -13.31 -13.82 4.90
N ASP A 58 -12.47 -12.83 5.15
CA ASP A 58 -11.73 -12.68 6.40
C ASP A 58 -12.04 -11.36 7.08
N THR A 59 -12.04 -11.37 8.41
CA THR A 59 -12.12 -10.18 9.23
C THR A 59 -10.99 -10.19 10.25
N ALA A 60 -10.23 -9.11 10.30
CA ALA A 60 -9.19 -8.88 11.27
C ALA A 60 -9.43 -7.56 11.99
N GLN A 61 -9.15 -7.53 13.29
CA GLN A 61 -9.16 -6.29 14.07
C GLN A 61 -8.11 -6.36 15.17
N GLY A 62 -7.70 -5.20 15.66
CA GLY A 62 -6.78 -5.11 16.76
C GLY A 62 -6.21 -3.70 16.91
N PHE A 63 -5.24 -3.60 17.78
CA PHE A 63 -4.49 -2.37 17.95
C PHE A 63 -3.00 -2.64 18.10
N GLY A 64 -2.19 -1.62 17.76
CA GLY A 64 -0.77 -1.53 18.07
C GLY A 64 -0.49 -0.22 18.81
N LEU A 65 0.19 -0.31 19.94
CA LEU A 65 0.68 0.84 20.71
C LEU A 65 2.17 0.96 20.52
N ARG A 66 2.63 2.10 20.03
CA ARG A 66 4.03 2.42 19.87
C ARG A 66 4.44 3.59 20.79
N ALA A 67 5.60 3.46 21.43
CA ALA A 67 6.29 4.54 22.11
C ALA A 67 7.70 4.67 21.54
N VAL A 68 8.12 5.85 21.19
CA VAL A 68 9.42 6.14 20.57
C VAL A 68 10.23 7.03 21.50
N ARG A 69 11.49 6.67 21.74
CA ARG A 69 12.44 7.49 22.47
C ARG A 69 13.84 7.40 21.84
N GLY A 70 14.26 8.45 21.15
CA GLY A 70 15.47 8.41 20.33
C GLY A 70 15.35 7.36 19.24
N GLU A 71 16.27 6.40 19.25
CA GLU A 71 16.25 5.24 18.37
C GLU A 71 15.44 4.06 18.91
N ALA A 72 15.15 4.07 20.21
CA ALA A 72 14.42 2.98 20.85
C ALA A 72 12.93 3.06 20.55
N VAL A 73 12.33 1.92 20.26
CA VAL A 73 10.90 1.75 20.00
C VAL A 73 10.35 0.67 20.90
N GLY A 74 9.40 1.02 21.76
CA GLY A 74 8.53 0.09 22.46
C GLY A 74 7.29 -0.17 21.62
N TYR A 75 6.94 -1.44 21.46
CA TYR A 75 5.75 -1.84 20.71
C TYR A 75 5.02 -2.97 21.40
N ALA A 76 3.70 -2.80 21.54
CA ALA A 76 2.81 -3.85 22.03
C ALA A 76 1.53 -3.85 21.22
N HIS A 77 0.97 -5.02 20.94
CA HIS A 77 -0.23 -5.16 20.13
C HIS A 77 -1.15 -6.27 20.65
N ALA A 78 -2.42 -6.19 20.32
CA ALA A 78 -3.39 -7.26 20.57
C ALA A 78 -4.53 -7.23 19.54
N SER A 79 -5.14 -8.38 19.31
CA SER A 79 -6.39 -8.50 18.53
C SER A 79 -7.63 -8.15 19.36
N ASP A 80 -7.52 -8.27 20.67
CA ASP A 80 -8.56 -7.84 21.62
C ASP A 80 -8.48 -6.33 21.83
N VAL A 81 -9.51 -5.61 21.40
CA VAL A 81 -9.64 -4.16 21.58
C VAL A 81 -10.45 -3.91 22.85
N SER A 82 -9.79 -4.05 24.00
CA SER A 82 -10.37 -3.80 25.32
C SER A 82 -9.49 -2.83 26.13
N GLU A 83 -10.07 -2.22 27.16
CA GLU A 83 -9.33 -1.33 28.04
C GLU A 83 -8.21 -2.08 28.78
N GLU A 84 -8.47 -3.31 29.20
CA GLU A 84 -7.49 -4.16 29.86
C GLU A 84 -6.31 -4.50 28.94
N ALA A 85 -6.57 -4.79 27.66
CA ALA A 85 -5.52 -5.07 26.70
C ALA A 85 -4.68 -3.81 26.41
N ILE A 86 -5.32 -2.66 26.24
CA ILE A 86 -4.65 -1.37 26.07
C ILE A 86 -3.81 -1.02 27.30
N SER A 87 -4.33 -1.24 28.51
CA SER A 87 -3.59 -0.99 29.75
C SER A 87 -2.34 -1.86 29.86
N ARG A 88 -2.43 -3.15 29.52
CA ARG A 88 -1.25 -4.04 29.46
C ARG A 88 -0.22 -3.56 28.43
N ALA A 89 -0.68 -3.12 27.27
CA ALA A 89 0.21 -2.58 26.24
C ALA A 89 0.92 -1.31 26.70
N VAL A 90 0.22 -0.42 27.42
CA VAL A 90 0.79 0.78 28.06
C VAL A 90 1.93 0.42 28.99
N GLU A 91 1.73 -0.54 29.88
CA GLU A 91 2.79 -0.98 30.80
C GLU A 91 3.99 -1.60 30.05
N ALA A 92 3.74 -2.36 28.99
CA ALA A 92 4.81 -2.95 28.19
C ALA A 92 5.68 -1.90 27.47
N VAL A 93 5.10 -0.86 26.87
CA VAL A 93 5.86 0.16 26.15
C VAL A 93 6.60 1.12 27.08
N ARG A 94 6.12 1.35 28.31
CA ARG A 94 6.79 2.18 29.33
C ARG A 94 8.17 1.66 29.70
N ALA A 95 8.40 0.37 29.62
CA ALA A 95 9.70 -0.23 29.93
C ALA A 95 10.86 0.30 29.03
N VAL A 96 10.56 0.83 27.85
CA VAL A 96 11.54 1.33 26.86
C VAL A 96 11.96 2.78 27.14
N GLN A 97 11.27 3.51 28.03
CA GLN A 97 11.38 4.95 28.17
C GLN A 97 12.57 5.46 29.04
N GLY A 98 13.48 4.61 29.46
CA GLY A 98 14.60 5.01 30.33
C GLY A 98 15.76 5.67 29.60
N GLY A 99 15.81 7.01 29.46
CA GLY A 99 17.09 7.70 29.25
C GLY A 99 17.28 8.68 28.09
N TYR A 100 16.26 9.17 27.36
CA TYR A 100 16.46 10.15 26.27
C TYR A 100 15.54 11.38 26.38
N SER A 101 16.03 12.55 25.97
CA SER A 101 15.25 13.79 25.82
C SER A 101 15.38 14.29 24.38
N GLY A 102 14.34 14.16 23.57
CA GLY A 102 14.26 14.63 22.19
C GLY A 102 13.10 15.62 21.97
N SER A 103 13.10 16.31 20.85
CA SER A 103 12.03 17.21 20.44
C SER A 103 11.08 16.52 19.45
N TYR A 104 9.78 16.84 19.52
CA TYR A 104 8.80 16.33 18.56
C TYR A 104 9.07 16.87 17.16
N SER A 105 8.99 16.00 16.16
CA SER A 105 8.87 16.39 14.78
C SER A 105 7.42 16.79 14.50
N GLN A 106 7.17 18.06 14.15
CA GLN A 106 5.85 18.50 13.74
C GLN A 106 5.42 17.79 12.45
N ALA A 107 4.18 17.27 12.43
CA ALA A 107 3.58 16.83 11.19
C ALA A 107 3.42 18.04 10.24
N PRO A 108 3.59 17.87 8.91
CA PRO A 108 3.23 18.92 7.97
C PRO A 108 1.75 19.29 8.13
N ALA A 109 1.40 20.54 7.80
CA ALA A 109 0.01 20.97 7.76
C ALA A 109 -0.77 20.02 6.83
N ARG A 110 -2.03 19.71 7.19
CA ARG A 110 -2.89 18.86 6.37
C ARG A 110 -2.99 19.44 4.96
N THR A 111 -2.53 18.69 3.98
CA THR A 111 -2.52 19.10 2.57
C THR A 111 -3.46 18.26 1.72
N ASN A 112 -3.93 17.10 2.22
CA ASN A 112 -4.72 16.17 1.44
C ASN A 112 -6.20 16.54 1.44
N VAL A 113 -6.76 16.48 0.26
CA VAL A 113 -8.20 16.33 0.02
C VAL A 113 -8.56 14.84 0.10
N ARG A 114 -9.85 14.55 0.19
CA ARG A 114 -10.34 13.17 0.14
C ARG A 114 -9.94 12.51 -1.19
N LEU A 115 -9.18 11.43 -1.13
CA LEU A 115 -8.59 10.77 -2.29
C LEU A 115 -9.43 9.58 -2.80
N TYR A 116 -10.34 9.06 -1.98
CA TYR A 116 -11.21 7.91 -2.27
C TYR A 116 -12.47 7.92 -1.41
N GLY A 117 -13.47 7.09 -1.78
CA GLY A 117 -14.73 6.92 -1.03
C GLY A 117 -14.56 6.03 0.22
N ASP A 118 -15.59 6.03 1.08
CA ASP A 118 -15.65 5.19 2.29
C ASP A 118 -16.47 3.91 2.06
N GLU A 119 -16.95 3.68 0.85
CA GLU A 119 -17.82 2.55 0.54
C GLU A 119 -17.10 1.22 0.78
N ASN A 120 -17.82 0.30 1.44
CA ASN A 120 -17.33 -1.05 1.59
C ASN A 120 -17.53 -1.83 0.27
N PRO A 121 -16.46 -2.16 -0.47
CA PRO A 121 -16.59 -2.84 -1.76
C PRO A 121 -17.09 -4.28 -1.63
N LEU A 122 -17.00 -4.91 -0.45
CA LEU A 122 -17.34 -6.32 -0.28
C LEU A 122 -18.84 -6.60 -0.40
N GLY A 123 -19.68 -5.63 -0.03
CA GLY A 123 -21.14 -5.77 0.00
C GLY A 123 -21.84 -5.69 -1.37
N ALA A 124 -21.17 -5.19 -2.40
CA ALA A 124 -21.75 -5.03 -3.74
C ALA A 124 -20.67 -5.15 -4.83
N PRO A 125 -20.92 -5.91 -5.91
CA PRO A 125 -22.10 -6.72 -6.18
C PRO A 125 -22.25 -7.95 -5.28
N SER A 126 -23.37 -8.68 -5.42
CA SER A 126 -23.59 -9.92 -4.65
C SER A 126 -22.59 -11.02 -5.03
N PHE A 127 -22.42 -12.00 -4.16
CA PHE A 127 -21.52 -13.15 -4.42
C PHE A 127 -21.85 -13.84 -5.75
N GLU A 128 -23.13 -14.11 -6.01
CA GLU A 128 -23.60 -14.75 -7.23
C GLU A 128 -23.28 -13.92 -8.48
N ALA A 129 -23.44 -12.59 -8.39
CA ALA A 129 -23.10 -11.70 -9.49
C ALA A 129 -21.59 -11.66 -9.75
N LYS A 130 -20.75 -11.72 -8.71
CA LYS A 130 -19.30 -11.83 -8.84
C LYS A 130 -18.90 -13.15 -9.52
N VAL A 131 -19.47 -14.27 -9.09
CA VAL A 131 -19.20 -15.59 -9.69
C VAL A 131 -19.61 -15.61 -11.15
N LYS A 132 -20.81 -15.12 -11.48
CA LYS A 132 -21.28 -15.03 -12.86
C LYS A 132 -20.35 -14.20 -13.74
N LEU A 133 -19.83 -13.09 -13.23
CA LEU A 133 -18.86 -12.28 -13.95
C LEU A 133 -17.53 -13.03 -14.18
N LEU A 134 -17.06 -13.81 -13.21
CA LEU A 134 -15.86 -14.64 -13.38
C LEU A 134 -16.06 -15.69 -14.50
N GLU A 135 -17.26 -16.29 -14.57
CA GLU A 135 -17.65 -17.21 -15.64
C GLU A 135 -17.68 -16.51 -17.01
N GLU A 136 -18.23 -15.31 -17.07
CA GLU A 136 -18.28 -14.49 -18.29
C GLU A 136 -16.87 -14.14 -18.79
N ILE A 137 -15.95 -13.79 -17.89
CA ILE A 137 -14.55 -13.50 -18.22
C ILE A 137 -13.84 -14.74 -18.75
N ASP A 138 -14.00 -15.91 -18.09
CA ASP A 138 -13.42 -17.18 -18.56
C ASP A 138 -13.93 -17.54 -19.99
N ALA A 139 -15.23 -17.48 -20.18
CA ALA A 139 -15.85 -17.76 -21.47
C ALA A 139 -15.37 -16.80 -22.58
N PHE A 140 -15.27 -15.50 -22.26
CA PHE A 140 -14.80 -14.49 -23.19
C PHE A 140 -13.34 -14.71 -23.59
N ALA A 141 -12.47 -15.05 -22.62
CA ALA A 141 -11.07 -15.34 -22.88
C ALA A 141 -10.89 -16.56 -23.78
N ARG A 142 -11.65 -17.64 -23.54
CA ARG A 142 -11.61 -18.85 -24.37
C ARG A 142 -12.11 -18.64 -25.80
N ALA A 143 -13.06 -17.73 -25.98
CA ALA A 143 -13.60 -17.40 -27.31
C ALA A 143 -12.64 -16.56 -28.16
N LYS A 144 -11.57 -15.99 -27.60
CA LYS A 144 -10.61 -15.15 -28.33
C LYS A 144 -9.71 -15.94 -29.30
N ASP A 145 -9.24 -17.11 -28.87
CA ASP A 145 -8.34 -17.93 -29.69
C ASP A 145 -8.46 -19.41 -29.30
N PRO A 146 -8.51 -20.35 -30.24
CA PRO A 146 -8.63 -21.78 -29.95
C PRO A 146 -7.40 -22.38 -29.24
N ARG A 147 -6.27 -21.65 -29.21
CA ARG A 147 -5.06 -22.05 -28.48
C ARG A 147 -5.15 -21.75 -26.99
N VAL A 148 -6.17 -21.01 -26.50
CA VAL A 148 -6.39 -20.79 -25.07
C VAL A 148 -6.72 -22.12 -24.38
N ARG A 149 -5.85 -22.58 -23.49
CA ARG A 149 -5.95 -23.86 -22.76
C ARG A 149 -6.48 -23.68 -21.35
N GLN A 150 -6.02 -22.66 -20.65
CA GLN A 150 -6.43 -22.38 -19.27
C GLN A 150 -6.67 -20.89 -19.07
N VAL A 151 -7.68 -20.59 -18.29
CA VAL A 151 -8.00 -19.22 -17.85
C VAL A 151 -8.14 -19.23 -16.35
N SER A 152 -7.46 -18.32 -15.69
CA SER A 152 -7.59 -18.06 -14.26
C SER A 152 -7.96 -16.60 -14.05
N VAL A 153 -9.02 -16.36 -13.28
CA VAL A 153 -9.50 -15.01 -12.95
C VAL A 153 -9.63 -14.89 -11.44
N SER A 154 -9.13 -13.81 -10.89
CA SER A 154 -9.31 -13.54 -9.46
C SER A 154 -9.85 -12.14 -9.19
N PHE A 155 -10.78 -12.08 -8.25
CA PHE A 155 -11.25 -10.85 -7.62
C PHE A 155 -10.76 -10.80 -6.19
N GLY A 156 -10.21 -9.66 -5.78
CA GLY A 156 -9.87 -9.37 -4.40
C GLY A 156 -10.40 -8.01 -4.00
N ALA A 157 -10.95 -7.92 -2.79
CA ALA A 157 -11.31 -6.64 -2.20
C ALA A 157 -10.90 -6.58 -0.74
N THR A 158 -10.54 -5.39 -0.32
CA THR A 158 -10.26 -5.09 1.09
C THR A 158 -10.96 -3.80 1.47
N TRP A 159 -11.54 -3.79 2.65
CA TRP A 159 -12.05 -2.60 3.29
C TRP A 159 -11.40 -2.46 4.66
N GLN A 160 -10.57 -1.43 4.82
CA GLN A 160 -9.81 -1.18 6.03
C GLN A 160 -10.26 0.13 6.66
N VAL A 161 -10.53 0.10 7.94
CA VAL A 161 -10.75 1.30 8.76
C VAL A 161 -9.60 1.41 9.73
N VAL A 162 -8.96 2.56 9.78
CA VAL A 162 -7.93 2.87 10.76
C VAL A 162 -8.33 4.08 11.59
N GLU A 163 -7.99 4.04 12.86
CA GLU A 163 -8.11 5.16 13.79
C GLU A 163 -6.82 5.28 14.59
N ILE A 164 -6.25 6.47 14.62
CA ILE A 164 -4.91 6.72 15.16
C ILE A 164 -5.02 7.82 16.22
N LEU A 165 -4.76 7.47 17.48
CA LEU A 165 -4.66 8.43 18.59
C LEU A 165 -3.18 8.68 18.84
N ARG A 166 -2.75 9.92 18.77
CA ARG A 166 -1.34 10.29 18.87
C ARG A 166 -0.96 10.87 20.22
N ALA A 167 0.33 10.85 20.51
CA ALA A 167 0.93 11.43 21.71
C ALA A 167 0.67 12.94 21.90
N ASP A 168 0.44 13.66 20.80
CA ASP A 168 0.09 15.10 20.82
C ASP A 168 -1.41 15.36 21.09
N GLY A 169 -2.20 14.31 21.32
CA GLY A 169 -3.64 14.40 21.58
C GLY A 169 -4.51 14.43 20.31
N GLU A 170 -3.90 14.49 19.13
CA GLU A 170 -4.61 14.48 17.86
C GLU A 170 -5.13 13.08 17.54
N THR A 171 -6.29 13.03 16.88
CA THR A 171 -6.91 11.79 16.42
C THR A 171 -7.15 11.86 14.93
N TYR A 172 -6.74 10.83 14.23
CA TYR A 172 -6.91 10.69 12.78
C TYR A 172 -7.68 9.44 12.46
N ARG A 173 -8.39 9.47 11.34
CA ARG A 173 -9.16 8.33 10.84
C ARG A 173 -9.11 8.29 9.32
N ASP A 174 -9.03 7.09 8.79
CA ASP A 174 -9.09 6.84 7.34
C ASP A 174 -9.89 5.56 7.07
N VAL A 175 -10.62 5.55 5.96
CA VAL A 175 -11.35 4.37 5.47
C VAL A 175 -10.82 4.07 4.07
N ARG A 176 -10.26 2.88 3.90
CA ARG A 176 -9.41 2.52 2.77
C ARG A 176 -9.99 1.34 1.99
N PRO A 177 -10.87 1.58 1.02
CA PRO A 177 -11.27 0.53 0.08
C PRO A 177 -10.10 0.17 -0.83
N LEU A 178 -10.06 -1.07 -1.28
CA LEU A 178 -9.12 -1.52 -2.31
C LEU A 178 -9.74 -2.69 -3.06
N VAL A 179 -9.76 -2.62 -4.38
CA VAL A 179 -10.19 -3.69 -5.26
C VAL A 179 -9.08 -4.06 -6.23
N ARG A 180 -8.95 -5.33 -6.53
CA ARG A 180 -8.05 -5.85 -7.56
C ARG A 180 -8.72 -6.94 -8.37
N VAL A 181 -8.50 -6.89 -9.67
CA VAL A 181 -8.89 -7.92 -10.64
C VAL A 181 -7.63 -8.39 -11.35
N ASN A 182 -7.45 -9.71 -11.49
CA ASN A 182 -6.38 -10.27 -12.29
C ASN A 182 -6.97 -11.30 -13.24
N VAL A 183 -6.46 -11.28 -14.48
CA VAL A 183 -6.75 -12.29 -15.50
C VAL A 183 -5.41 -12.90 -15.92
N SER A 184 -5.35 -14.20 -15.95
CA SER A 184 -4.20 -14.96 -16.46
C SER A 184 -4.70 -16.00 -17.46
N VAL A 185 -4.00 -16.12 -18.57
CA VAL A 185 -4.33 -17.03 -19.67
C VAL A 185 -3.09 -17.86 -19.99
N VAL A 186 -3.29 -19.16 -20.18
CA VAL A 186 -2.28 -20.04 -20.76
C VAL A 186 -2.76 -20.43 -22.16
N ALA A 187 -1.94 -20.15 -23.16
CA ALA A 187 -2.13 -20.60 -24.53
C ALA A 187 -1.15 -21.73 -24.85
N GLY A 188 -1.55 -22.68 -25.71
CA GLY A 188 -0.72 -23.82 -26.05
C GLY A 188 -0.85 -24.24 -27.51
N GLU A 189 0.29 -24.58 -28.12
CA GLU A 189 0.38 -25.11 -29.48
C GLU A 189 1.41 -26.25 -29.51
N GLY A 190 0.98 -27.46 -29.88
CA GLY A 190 1.78 -28.66 -29.69
C GLY A 190 2.14 -28.85 -28.20
N ASP A 191 3.42 -29.05 -27.91
CA ASP A 191 3.95 -29.22 -26.56
C ASP A 191 4.32 -27.89 -25.87
N ARG A 192 4.29 -26.78 -26.62
CA ARG A 192 4.60 -25.46 -26.08
C ARG A 192 3.39 -24.85 -25.41
N GLN A 193 3.61 -24.33 -24.23
CA GLN A 193 2.61 -23.57 -23.47
C GLN A 193 3.25 -22.29 -22.92
N GLU A 194 2.54 -21.18 -23.06
CA GLU A 194 2.99 -19.88 -22.60
C GLU A 194 1.85 -19.12 -21.93
N SER A 195 2.21 -18.23 -21.03
CA SER A 195 1.22 -17.48 -20.27
C SER A 195 1.27 -15.98 -20.58
N GLY A 196 0.13 -15.35 -20.40
CA GLY A 196 0.00 -13.90 -20.35
C GLY A 196 -0.95 -13.51 -19.22
N SER A 197 -0.76 -12.33 -18.68
CA SER A 197 -1.59 -11.86 -17.56
C SER A 197 -1.76 -10.35 -17.56
N HIS A 198 -2.90 -9.90 -17.02
CA HIS A 198 -3.16 -8.49 -16.78
C HIS A 198 -3.86 -8.31 -15.44
N GLY A 199 -3.37 -7.36 -14.63
CA GLY A 199 -3.96 -7.02 -13.34
C GLY A 199 -4.24 -5.54 -13.24
N TYR A 200 -5.43 -5.17 -12.75
CA TYR A 200 -5.84 -3.80 -12.54
C TYR A 200 -6.67 -3.68 -11.28
N GLY A 201 -6.87 -2.46 -10.81
CA GLY A 201 -7.60 -2.18 -9.58
C GLY A 201 -7.25 -0.81 -9.01
N GLY A 202 -7.82 -0.50 -7.86
CA GLY A 202 -7.62 0.78 -7.20
C GLY A 202 -8.43 0.92 -5.92
N ARG A 203 -8.40 2.12 -5.34
CA ARG A 203 -9.12 2.46 -4.10
C ARG A 203 -10.54 2.90 -4.38
N GLU A 204 -11.32 1.97 -4.93
CA GLU A 204 -12.73 2.17 -5.25
C GLU A 204 -13.52 0.87 -5.03
N GLY A 205 -14.85 0.94 -5.20
CA GLY A 205 -15.72 -0.23 -5.24
C GLY A 205 -15.53 -1.06 -6.51
N TYR A 206 -16.06 -2.27 -6.54
CA TYR A 206 -16.04 -3.15 -7.71
C TYR A 206 -16.70 -2.54 -8.95
N GLN A 207 -17.70 -1.68 -8.75
CA GLN A 207 -18.54 -1.10 -9.80
C GLN A 207 -17.71 -0.58 -10.98
N ARG A 208 -16.67 0.22 -10.70
CA ARG A 208 -15.81 0.78 -11.73
C ARG A 208 -15.08 -0.28 -12.56
N PHE A 209 -14.71 -1.40 -11.95
CA PHE A 209 -13.89 -2.41 -12.61
C PHE A 209 -14.70 -3.44 -13.37
N ILE A 210 -16.00 -3.60 -13.06
CA ILE A 210 -16.87 -4.62 -13.64
C ILE A 210 -17.92 -4.06 -14.60
N GLU A 211 -18.53 -2.90 -14.32
CA GLU A 211 -19.59 -2.33 -15.17
C GLU A 211 -19.06 -1.60 -16.40
N THR A 212 -17.88 -1.04 -16.34
CA THR A 212 -17.25 -0.34 -17.47
C THR A 212 -16.70 -1.24 -18.57
N GLY A 213 -16.77 -2.55 -18.40
CA GLY A 213 -16.18 -3.50 -19.33
C GLY A 213 -14.65 -3.47 -19.36
N ALA A 214 -14.00 -2.87 -18.37
CA ALA A 214 -12.54 -2.81 -18.23
C ALA A 214 -11.88 -4.20 -18.26
N TRP A 215 -12.57 -5.22 -17.73
CA TRP A 215 -12.11 -6.60 -17.75
C TRP A 215 -11.91 -7.15 -19.19
N LYS A 216 -12.65 -6.65 -20.20
CA LYS A 216 -12.48 -7.07 -21.60
C LYS A 216 -11.09 -6.69 -22.11
N GLY A 217 -10.65 -5.48 -21.85
CA GLY A 217 -9.30 -5.04 -22.18
C GLY A 217 -8.21 -5.84 -21.47
N ALA A 218 -8.44 -6.18 -20.19
CA ALA A 218 -7.51 -7.03 -19.44
C ALA A 218 -7.41 -8.46 -20.03
N VAL A 219 -8.52 -9.04 -20.47
CA VAL A 219 -8.52 -10.32 -21.18
C VAL A 219 -7.77 -10.21 -22.51
N ASP A 220 -8.06 -9.17 -23.30
CA ASP A 220 -7.39 -8.97 -24.60
C ASP A 220 -5.88 -8.85 -24.43
N ASP A 221 -5.40 -8.14 -23.42
CA ASP A 221 -3.99 -8.02 -23.10
C ASP A 221 -3.38 -9.35 -22.64
N ALA A 222 -4.05 -10.10 -21.76
CA ALA A 222 -3.56 -11.38 -21.28
C ALA A 222 -3.47 -12.41 -22.43
N VAL A 223 -4.50 -12.51 -23.27
CA VAL A 223 -4.50 -13.40 -24.44
C VAL A 223 -3.40 -12.99 -25.42
N ARG A 224 -3.30 -11.71 -25.77
CA ARG A 224 -2.26 -11.20 -26.67
C ARG A 224 -0.87 -11.56 -26.17
N GLN A 225 -0.57 -11.37 -24.88
CA GLN A 225 0.73 -11.72 -24.30
C GLN A 225 1.01 -13.23 -24.42
N ALA A 226 0.05 -14.07 -24.05
CA ALA A 226 0.21 -15.53 -24.15
C ALA A 226 0.51 -15.98 -25.58
N LEU A 227 -0.21 -15.43 -26.58
CA LEU A 227 -0.02 -15.75 -28.00
C LEU A 227 1.31 -15.24 -28.55
N VAL A 228 1.72 -14.01 -28.21
CA VAL A 228 3.03 -13.48 -28.58
C VAL A 228 4.16 -14.33 -27.98
N ASN A 229 4.02 -14.77 -26.74
CA ASN A 229 5.01 -15.61 -26.08
C ASN A 229 5.11 -17.01 -26.75
N LEU A 230 4.03 -17.56 -27.31
CA LEU A 230 4.08 -18.80 -28.09
C LEU A 230 4.98 -18.69 -29.33
N GLU A 231 5.04 -17.52 -29.95
CA GLU A 231 5.85 -17.23 -31.13
C GLU A 231 7.24 -16.68 -30.78
N ALA A 232 7.49 -16.36 -29.49
CA ALA A 232 8.73 -15.77 -29.04
C ALA A 232 9.92 -16.71 -29.21
N VAL A 233 11.06 -16.14 -29.61
CA VAL A 233 12.35 -16.82 -29.65
C VAL A 233 13.13 -16.49 -28.37
N PRO A 234 14.13 -17.30 -27.97
CA PRO A 234 14.99 -16.99 -26.86
C PRO A 234 15.64 -15.62 -27.00
N ALA A 235 15.62 -14.82 -25.93
CA ALA A 235 16.31 -13.54 -25.90
C ALA A 235 17.83 -13.78 -26.04
N PRO A 236 18.57 -12.93 -26.79
CA PRO A 236 20.01 -13.05 -26.87
C PRO A 236 20.65 -12.78 -25.51
N ALA A 237 21.67 -13.53 -25.13
CA ALA A 237 22.46 -13.28 -23.93
C ALA A 237 23.60 -12.31 -24.28
N GLY A 238 23.84 -11.32 -23.45
CA GLY A 238 24.90 -10.34 -23.66
C GLY A 238 24.64 -9.03 -22.93
N GLU A 239 25.50 -8.05 -23.20
CA GLU A 239 25.33 -6.66 -22.79
C GLU A 239 24.68 -5.87 -23.95
N PHE A 240 23.59 -5.18 -23.66
CA PHE A 240 22.82 -4.46 -24.67
C PHE A 240 22.37 -3.10 -24.14
N ASP A 241 22.22 -2.14 -25.05
CA ASP A 241 21.43 -0.94 -24.80
C ASP A 241 19.94 -1.32 -24.70
N VAL A 242 19.30 -0.91 -23.63
CA VAL A 242 17.89 -1.28 -23.34
C VAL A 242 17.04 -0.04 -23.23
N VAL A 243 15.93 0.00 -23.99
CA VAL A 243 14.86 0.98 -23.82
C VAL A 243 13.72 0.35 -23.01
N LEU A 244 13.45 0.93 -21.84
CA LEU A 244 12.34 0.49 -20.99
C LEU A 244 11.11 1.35 -21.28
N GLY A 245 10.04 0.70 -21.71
CA GLY A 245 8.73 1.34 -21.89
C GLY A 245 8.06 1.68 -20.56
N ALA A 246 6.94 2.40 -20.61
CA ALA A 246 6.10 2.65 -19.45
C ALA A 246 5.39 1.36 -18.99
N GLY A 247 4.96 1.31 -17.73
CA GLY A 247 4.23 0.18 -17.16
C GLY A 247 5.11 -0.77 -16.34
N TRP A 248 5.14 -2.06 -16.67
CA TRP A 248 5.88 -3.08 -15.92
C TRP A 248 7.36 -2.78 -15.64
N PRO A 249 8.14 -2.13 -16.50
CA PRO A 249 9.50 -1.68 -16.17
C PRO A 249 9.57 -0.73 -14.97
N GLY A 250 8.46 -0.11 -14.56
CA GLY A 250 8.36 0.63 -13.30
C GLY A 250 8.71 -0.19 -12.07
N VAL A 251 8.64 -1.54 -12.13
CA VAL A 251 9.11 -2.43 -11.06
C VAL A 251 10.62 -2.27 -10.85
N MET A 252 11.42 -2.12 -11.90
CA MET A 252 12.85 -1.84 -11.74
C MET A 252 13.11 -0.52 -11.00
N LEU A 253 12.33 0.53 -11.30
CA LEU A 253 12.40 1.79 -10.56
C LEU A 253 12.02 1.59 -9.09
N HIS A 254 10.98 0.80 -8.82
CA HIS A 254 10.54 0.45 -7.47
C HIS A 254 11.67 -0.24 -6.68
N GLU A 255 12.26 -1.29 -7.23
CA GLU A 255 13.30 -2.09 -6.57
C GLU A 255 14.64 -1.36 -6.46
N ALA A 256 15.11 -0.79 -7.56
CA ALA A 256 16.45 -0.19 -7.62
C ALA A 256 16.53 1.20 -6.98
N VAL A 257 15.46 1.98 -7.03
CA VAL A 257 15.44 3.36 -6.57
C VAL A 257 14.49 3.53 -5.38
N GLY A 258 13.26 3.05 -5.49
CA GLY A 258 12.23 3.25 -4.48
C GLY A 258 12.65 2.74 -3.11
N HIS A 259 12.93 1.47 -2.95
CA HIS A 259 13.42 0.90 -1.68
C HIS A 259 14.75 1.51 -1.25
N GLY A 260 15.61 1.86 -2.19
CA GLY A 260 16.89 2.52 -1.89
C GLY A 260 16.72 3.92 -1.26
N LEU A 261 15.58 4.58 -1.45
CA LEU A 261 15.30 5.92 -0.96
C LEU A 261 14.36 5.96 0.26
N GLU A 262 14.07 4.80 0.88
CA GLU A 262 13.40 4.73 2.17
C GLU A 262 14.34 5.24 3.29
N GLY A 263 13.82 6.08 4.17
CA GLY A 263 14.63 6.88 5.10
C GLY A 263 15.38 6.05 6.14
N ASP A 264 14.79 4.96 6.62
CA ASP A 264 15.41 4.10 7.63
C ASP A 264 16.68 3.40 7.12
N PHE A 265 16.69 2.91 5.88
CA PHE A 265 17.88 2.32 5.26
C PHE A 265 18.97 3.36 5.04
N ASN A 266 18.59 4.60 4.67
CA ASN A 266 19.54 5.70 4.49
C ASN A 266 20.11 6.18 5.83
N ARG A 267 19.29 6.31 6.88
CA ARG A 267 19.75 6.64 8.23
C ARG A 267 20.72 5.59 8.78
N LYS A 268 20.40 4.32 8.62
CA LYS A 268 21.24 3.19 9.04
C LYS A 268 22.45 2.96 8.15
N LYS A 269 22.59 3.73 7.06
CA LYS A 269 23.68 3.60 6.06
C LYS A 269 23.77 2.23 5.39
N THR A 270 22.64 1.57 5.21
CA THR A 270 22.52 0.27 4.51
C THR A 270 22.09 0.42 3.06
N SER A 271 21.60 1.60 2.65
CA SER A 271 21.28 1.91 1.26
C SER A 271 22.49 2.40 0.49
N ALA A 272 22.55 2.08 -0.81
CA ALA A 272 23.53 2.65 -1.75
C ALA A 272 23.42 4.18 -1.91
N PHE A 273 22.27 4.77 -1.55
CA PHE A 273 22.03 6.21 -1.60
C PHE A 273 22.39 6.93 -0.30
N ALA A 274 22.85 6.22 0.72
CA ALA A 274 23.18 6.83 2.02
C ALA A 274 24.32 7.85 1.89
N GLY A 275 24.05 9.09 2.34
CA GLY A 275 25.03 10.18 2.30
C GLY A 275 25.17 10.86 0.93
N LEU A 276 24.35 10.51 -0.07
CA LEU A 276 24.40 11.08 -1.40
C LEU A 276 23.43 12.27 -1.61
N MET A 277 22.80 12.77 -0.55
CA MET A 277 21.94 13.95 -0.64
C MET A 277 22.69 15.13 -1.30
N GLY A 278 22.07 15.76 -2.29
CA GLY A 278 22.67 16.84 -3.10
C GLY A 278 23.64 16.37 -4.18
N GLN A 279 23.90 15.08 -4.31
CA GLN A 279 24.80 14.54 -5.33
C GLN A 279 24.00 13.98 -6.53
N ARG A 280 24.67 13.87 -7.66
CA ARG A 280 24.11 13.26 -8.86
C ARG A 280 24.09 11.74 -8.73
N VAL A 281 22.89 11.18 -8.80
CA VAL A 281 22.64 9.73 -8.71
C VAL A 281 21.96 9.15 -9.95
N ALA A 282 21.52 10.01 -10.86
CA ALA A 282 20.92 9.63 -12.15
C ALA A 282 21.33 10.61 -13.26
N ALA A 283 21.03 10.25 -14.50
CA ALA A 283 21.27 11.12 -15.65
C ALA A 283 20.53 12.46 -15.52
N LYS A 284 21.06 13.50 -16.16
CA LYS A 284 20.39 14.80 -16.27
C LYS A 284 19.02 14.64 -16.95
N GLY A 285 18.01 15.32 -16.44
CA GLY A 285 16.63 15.23 -16.91
C GLY A 285 15.79 14.15 -16.21
N VAL A 286 16.42 13.26 -15.43
CA VAL A 286 15.68 12.24 -14.65
C VAL A 286 15.13 12.86 -13.37
N THR A 287 13.80 12.81 -13.22
CA THR A 287 13.10 13.24 -11.99
C THR A 287 12.21 12.11 -11.52
N VAL A 288 12.38 11.70 -10.27
CA VAL A 288 11.62 10.62 -9.60
C VAL A 288 10.88 11.19 -8.41
N VAL A 289 9.62 10.83 -8.29
CA VAL A 289 8.74 11.25 -7.20
C VAL A 289 8.06 10.05 -6.56
N ASP A 290 7.72 10.19 -5.28
CA ASP A 290 6.74 9.35 -4.58
C ASP A 290 5.52 10.21 -4.26
N ASP A 291 4.35 9.81 -4.72
CA ASP A 291 3.14 10.63 -4.64
C ASP A 291 1.97 9.84 -4.04
N GLY A 292 1.72 10.07 -2.76
CA GLY A 292 0.60 9.47 -2.04
C GLY A 292 -0.75 10.17 -2.28
N THR A 293 -0.77 11.26 -3.06
CA THR A 293 -1.96 12.14 -3.22
C THR A 293 -2.75 11.90 -4.50
N MET A 294 -2.36 10.93 -5.31
CA MET A 294 -3.06 10.59 -6.56
C MET A 294 -4.39 9.92 -6.25
N SER A 295 -5.50 10.51 -6.74
CA SER A 295 -6.84 9.94 -6.52
C SER A 295 -6.92 8.49 -6.99
N GLU A 296 -7.60 7.66 -6.20
CA GLU A 296 -8.00 6.28 -6.56
C GLU A 296 -6.85 5.28 -6.82
N ARG A 297 -5.61 5.74 -6.80
CA ARG A 297 -4.46 4.85 -7.00
C ARG A 297 -4.25 3.92 -5.80
N ARG A 298 -3.79 2.70 -6.08
CA ARG A 298 -3.56 1.64 -5.08
C ARG A 298 -2.62 2.10 -3.95
N GLY A 299 -1.54 2.80 -4.28
CA GLY A 299 -0.54 3.26 -3.33
C GLY A 299 -0.94 4.49 -2.52
N SER A 300 -1.99 5.22 -2.95
CA SER A 300 -2.40 6.47 -2.31
C SER A 300 -3.07 6.25 -0.96
N LEU A 301 -2.80 7.15 -0.03
CA LEU A 301 -3.39 7.21 1.29
C LEU A 301 -3.69 8.67 1.65
N THR A 302 -4.83 8.93 2.28
CA THR A 302 -5.15 10.26 2.80
C THR A 302 -4.19 10.65 3.91
N ILE A 303 -3.91 9.70 4.80
CA ILE A 303 -2.90 9.77 5.86
C ILE A 303 -2.11 8.46 5.88
N ASP A 304 -0.88 8.50 6.33
CA ASP A 304 -0.10 7.29 6.63
C ASP A 304 -0.55 6.63 7.95
N ASP A 305 0.12 5.56 8.36
CA ASP A 305 -0.24 4.81 9.56
C ASP A 305 0.35 5.41 10.86
N GLU A 306 0.91 6.59 10.78
CA GLU A 306 1.30 7.46 11.91
C GLU A 306 0.39 8.70 12.02
N GLY A 307 -0.62 8.84 11.15
CA GLY A 307 -1.51 9.99 11.08
C GLY A 307 -0.90 11.19 10.35
N THR A 308 0.19 11.02 9.61
CA THR A 308 0.78 12.07 8.79
C THR A 308 0.11 12.12 7.42
N PRO A 309 -0.36 13.28 6.94
CA PRO A 309 -0.85 13.42 5.57
C PRO A 309 0.21 12.99 4.57
N THR A 310 -0.18 12.19 3.57
CA THR A 310 0.74 11.84 2.49
C THR A 310 1.02 13.04 1.60
N ASN A 311 2.13 13.04 0.91
CA ASN A 311 2.59 14.14 0.09
C ASN A 311 3.05 13.64 -1.28
N ARG A 312 3.26 14.60 -2.18
CA ARG A 312 4.08 14.40 -3.37
C ARG A 312 5.52 14.79 -3.00
N THR A 313 6.36 13.80 -2.80
CA THR A 313 7.75 13.96 -2.39
C THR A 313 8.67 13.80 -3.61
N VAL A 314 9.46 14.83 -3.92
CA VAL A 314 10.50 14.72 -4.93
C VAL A 314 11.70 14.01 -4.32
N LEU A 315 12.11 12.90 -4.90
CA LEU A 315 13.23 12.07 -4.45
C LEU A 315 14.50 12.41 -5.22
N ILE A 316 14.40 12.42 -6.54
CA ILE A 316 15.48 12.80 -7.46
C ILE A 316 14.94 13.92 -8.35
N GLU A 317 15.67 15.02 -8.50
CA GLU A 317 15.34 16.14 -9.36
C GLU A 317 16.48 16.42 -10.33
N ASP A 318 16.21 16.38 -11.63
CA ASP A 318 17.23 16.54 -12.69
C ASP A 318 18.48 15.67 -12.44
N GLY A 319 18.29 14.46 -11.92
CA GLY A 319 19.36 13.52 -11.61
C GLY A 319 20.07 13.75 -10.27
N ILE A 320 19.68 14.74 -9.49
CA ILE A 320 20.23 15.04 -8.15
C ILE A 320 19.32 14.44 -7.08
N LEU A 321 19.90 13.77 -6.11
CA LEU A 321 19.17 13.26 -4.94
C LEU A 321 18.78 14.43 -4.04
N VAL A 322 17.47 14.66 -3.86
CA VAL A 322 16.94 15.81 -3.10
C VAL A 322 16.04 15.41 -1.92
N GLY A 323 15.63 14.14 -1.83
CA GLY A 323 14.74 13.69 -0.78
C GLY A 323 14.80 12.20 -0.51
N TYR A 324 14.29 11.83 0.67
CA TYR A 324 14.00 10.45 1.07
C TYR A 324 12.53 10.36 1.48
N MET A 325 11.95 9.16 1.37
CA MET A 325 10.66 8.85 1.97
C MET A 325 10.83 8.63 3.48
N GLN A 326 10.08 9.36 4.29
CA GLN A 326 10.28 9.43 5.73
C GLN A 326 9.01 9.08 6.51
N ASP A 327 9.17 8.24 7.54
CA ASP A 327 8.28 8.19 8.69
C ASP A 327 8.65 9.30 9.70
N ARG A 328 7.94 9.41 10.80
CA ARG A 328 8.17 10.42 11.82
C ARG A 328 9.48 10.22 12.59
N GLN A 329 9.79 8.97 12.93
CA GLN A 329 11.01 8.64 13.68
C GLN A 329 12.28 8.92 12.86
N ASN A 330 12.35 8.39 11.64
CA ASN A 330 13.53 8.56 10.80
C ASN A 330 13.68 10.01 10.34
N ALA A 331 12.59 10.70 10.03
CA ALA A 331 12.61 12.14 9.75
C ALA A 331 13.25 12.93 10.89
N ARG A 332 12.82 12.71 12.12
CA ARG A 332 13.38 13.38 13.31
C ARG A 332 14.86 13.07 13.48
N LEU A 333 15.25 11.80 13.42
CA LEU A 333 16.63 11.37 13.62
C LEU A 333 17.59 11.88 12.53
N MET A 334 17.05 12.18 11.35
CA MET A 334 17.81 12.75 10.22
C MET A 334 17.70 14.28 10.11
N GLY A 335 16.94 14.93 11.01
CA GLY A 335 16.69 16.38 10.94
C GLY A 335 15.87 16.78 9.69
N MET A 336 15.02 15.88 9.20
CA MET A 336 14.16 16.06 8.02
C MET A 336 12.69 16.17 8.43
N LYS A 337 11.81 16.46 7.48
CA LYS A 337 10.35 16.45 7.69
C LYS A 337 9.79 15.06 7.34
N PRO A 338 8.77 14.58 8.06
CA PRO A 338 8.03 13.39 7.66
C PRO A 338 7.32 13.65 6.33
N THR A 339 7.24 12.62 5.48
CA THR A 339 6.67 12.72 4.13
C THR A 339 5.33 12.01 3.99
N GLY A 340 4.81 11.40 5.08
CA GLY A 340 3.58 10.62 5.04
C GLY A 340 3.78 9.23 4.43
N ASN A 341 4.96 8.67 4.66
CA ASN A 341 5.34 7.34 4.18
C ASN A 341 5.46 6.31 5.32
N GLY A 342 5.08 6.64 6.56
CA GLY A 342 5.08 5.73 7.69
C GLY A 342 3.98 4.68 7.55
N ARG A 343 4.29 3.47 7.08
CA ARG A 343 3.30 2.43 6.76
C ARG A 343 3.52 1.16 7.54
N ARG A 344 2.41 0.48 7.89
CA ARG A 344 2.37 -0.80 8.60
C ARG A 344 1.83 -1.90 7.68
N GLU A 345 2.24 -3.12 7.91
CA GLU A 345 1.57 -4.28 7.33
C GLU A 345 0.20 -4.51 7.99
N SER A 346 0.13 -4.36 9.30
CA SER A 346 -1.09 -4.45 10.12
C SER A 346 -0.87 -3.84 11.50
N TYR A 347 -1.90 -3.85 12.34
CA TYR A 347 -1.79 -3.46 13.75
C TYR A 347 -0.73 -4.25 14.53
N GLY A 348 -0.29 -5.40 14.06
CA GLY A 348 0.76 -6.21 14.67
C GLY A 348 2.19 -5.75 14.36
N HIS A 349 2.37 -4.73 13.53
CA HIS A 349 3.68 -4.30 13.01
C HIS A 349 3.94 -2.82 13.30
N VAL A 350 5.21 -2.50 13.56
CA VAL A 350 5.66 -1.10 13.66
C VAL A 350 5.62 -0.44 12.29
N PRO A 351 5.32 0.87 12.20
CA PRO A 351 5.43 1.59 10.94
C PRO A 351 6.90 1.73 10.53
N MET A 352 7.11 1.80 9.23
CA MET A 352 8.41 2.07 8.62
C MET A 352 8.20 2.86 7.32
N PRO A 353 9.23 3.59 6.83
CA PRO A 353 9.13 4.27 5.55
C PRO A 353 8.83 3.27 4.43
N ARG A 354 7.81 3.55 3.62
CA ARG A 354 7.41 2.73 2.46
C ARG A 354 6.86 3.63 1.36
N MET A 355 7.11 3.21 0.13
CA MET A 355 6.58 3.86 -1.06
C MET A 355 5.06 3.98 -1.05
N THR A 356 4.57 5.04 -1.66
CA THR A 356 3.16 5.18 -2.05
C THR A 356 3.02 4.89 -3.56
N ASN A 357 3.04 5.89 -4.42
CA ASN A 357 3.13 5.69 -5.86
C ASN A 357 4.43 6.33 -6.35
N THR A 358 5.45 5.50 -6.55
CA THR A 358 6.76 5.96 -7.02
C THR A 358 6.84 5.85 -8.52
N TYR A 359 7.17 6.95 -9.20
CA TYR A 359 7.30 6.99 -10.66
C TYR A 359 8.31 8.03 -11.13
N MET A 360 8.81 7.82 -12.34
CA MET A 360 9.63 8.77 -13.07
C MET A 360 8.73 9.69 -13.89
N LEU A 361 9.00 10.99 -13.83
CA LEU A 361 8.30 11.96 -14.66
C LEU A 361 8.73 11.83 -16.14
N ALA A 362 7.83 12.20 -17.03
CA ALA A 362 8.18 12.29 -18.45
C ALA A 362 9.31 13.30 -18.64
N GLY A 363 10.29 12.94 -19.45
CA GLY A 363 11.35 13.84 -19.87
C GLY A 363 10.87 14.81 -20.98
N GLY A 364 11.73 15.75 -21.33
CA GLY A 364 11.45 16.72 -22.41
C GLY A 364 11.77 16.21 -23.83
N ARG A 365 11.98 14.90 -24.00
CA ARG A 365 12.25 14.27 -25.32
C ARG A 365 11.06 13.42 -25.71
N ASP A 366 10.71 13.48 -27.00
CA ASP A 366 9.78 12.48 -27.58
C ASP A 366 10.42 11.10 -27.49
N PRO A 367 9.60 10.06 -27.17
CA PRO A 367 10.05 8.67 -27.08
C PRO A 367 10.69 8.14 -28.35
#